data_b5f5ad1fb1632b9cc7084dfa637360f5
#
_entry.id   b5f5ad1fb1632b9cc7084dfa637360f5
#
_cell.length_a   1.000
_cell.length_b   1.000
_cell.length_c   1.000
_cell.angle_alpha   90.00
_cell.angle_beta   90.00
_cell.angle_gamma   90.00
#
_symmetry.space_group_name_H-M   'P 1'
#
loop_
_entity.id
_entity.type
_entity.pdbx_description
1 polymer ?
#
loop_
_entity_poly.entity_id
_entity_poly.type
_entity_poly.pdbx_seq_one_letter_code
_entity_poly.pdbx_strand_id
1 'polypeptide(L)'
;MASFYTFRPMTAEDMPLVQRWLAEPHVAEWWHDPETLEFISGDLDHHDLAQFIVSLDGRPFAYLQCYQIGDWHVSFGPQPEGTRGLDQFIGEADMLGGGHGSGFIRAFIDRLFTRGIPRMVIDPSPDNPRAIRAYEKAGFEKSGIVDTPDGPALLMVRDA
;
A
#
# COMPACT_ATOMS: atom_id res chain seq x y z
N MET A 1 -0.43 -21.03 -15.20
CA MET A 1 0.20 -19.83 -15.72
C MET A 1 0.35 -18.78 -14.62
N ALA A 2 1.52 -18.19 -14.51
CA ALA A 2 1.73 -17.15 -13.49
C ALA A 2 0.88 -15.91 -13.81
N SER A 3 0.29 -15.32 -12.76
CA SER A 3 -0.44 -14.06 -12.88
C SER A 3 0.54 -12.93 -13.19
N PHE A 4 0.11 -12.01 -14.05
CA PHE A 4 0.93 -10.89 -14.49
C PHE A 4 0.36 -9.58 -13.94
N TYR A 5 1.05 -9.01 -12.96
CA TYR A 5 0.69 -7.72 -12.38
C TYR A 5 1.46 -6.58 -13.05
N THR A 6 0.76 -5.51 -13.36
CA THR A 6 1.36 -4.27 -13.86
C THR A 6 1.09 -3.12 -12.90
N PHE A 7 2.03 -2.19 -12.84
CA PHE A 7 1.96 -1.01 -11.96
C PHE A 7 2.11 0.22 -12.84
N ARG A 8 0.97 0.85 -13.12
CA ARG A 8 0.92 2.04 -13.96
C ARG A 8 0.90 3.28 -13.07
N PRO A 9 1.77 4.28 -13.29
CA PRO A 9 1.67 5.54 -12.57
C PRO A 9 0.26 6.13 -12.68
N MET A 10 -0.32 6.52 -11.53
CA MET A 10 -1.64 7.10 -11.48
C MET A 10 -1.63 8.52 -12.02
N THR A 11 -2.69 8.92 -12.70
CA THR A 11 -2.91 10.28 -13.18
C THR A 11 -4.25 10.81 -12.69
N ALA A 12 -4.51 12.09 -12.93
CA ALA A 12 -5.80 12.71 -12.57
C ALA A 12 -7.00 12.02 -13.26
N GLU A 13 -6.77 11.40 -14.42
CA GLU A 13 -7.80 10.66 -15.14
C GLU A 13 -8.28 9.41 -14.40
N ASP A 14 -7.48 8.90 -13.45
CA ASP A 14 -7.84 7.74 -12.64
C ASP A 14 -8.70 8.09 -11.41
N MET A 15 -8.90 9.36 -11.11
CA MET A 15 -9.61 9.78 -9.92
C MET A 15 -11.06 9.27 -9.86
N PRO A 16 -11.84 9.23 -10.95
CA PRO A 16 -13.17 8.62 -10.90
C PRO A 16 -13.16 7.15 -10.52
N LEU A 17 -12.16 6.39 -10.97
CA LEU A 17 -11.98 4.98 -10.61
C LEU A 17 -11.65 4.83 -9.12
N VAL A 18 -10.73 5.63 -8.62
CA VAL A 18 -10.35 5.62 -7.19
C VAL A 18 -11.53 6.01 -6.31
N GLN A 19 -12.32 7.02 -6.73
CA GLN A 19 -13.52 7.44 -6.02
C GLN A 19 -14.53 6.29 -5.92
N ARG A 20 -14.75 5.56 -7.00
CA ARG A 20 -15.64 4.39 -7.01
C ARG A 20 -15.15 3.31 -6.04
N TRP A 21 -13.85 3.04 -6.04
CA TRP A 21 -13.25 2.04 -5.15
C TRP A 21 -13.35 2.44 -3.67
N LEU A 22 -13.12 3.72 -3.35
CA LEU A 22 -13.22 4.21 -1.97
C LEU A 22 -14.65 4.13 -1.42
N ALA A 23 -15.66 4.08 -2.29
CA ALA A 23 -17.05 3.90 -1.90
C ALA A 23 -17.42 2.42 -1.64
N GLU A 24 -16.59 1.48 -2.06
CA GLU A 24 -16.83 0.06 -1.79
C GLU A 24 -16.74 -0.23 -0.28
N PRO A 25 -17.71 -0.96 0.29
CA PRO A 25 -17.74 -1.20 1.74
C PRO A 25 -16.46 -1.82 2.30
N HIS A 26 -15.86 -2.76 1.56
CA HIS A 26 -14.63 -3.43 2.00
C HIS A 26 -13.40 -2.50 2.00
N VAL A 27 -13.41 -1.44 1.20
CA VAL A 27 -12.38 -0.40 1.21
C VAL A 27 -12.68 0.63 2.28
N ALA A 28 -13.91 1.13 2.34
CA ALA A 28 -14.33 2.16 3.29
C ALA A 28 -14.16 1.73 4.75
N GLU A 29 -14.22 0.44 5.04
CA GLU A 29 -14.00 -0.10 6.38
C GLU A 29 -12.64 0.31 6.96
N TRP A 30 -11.60 0.41 6.13
CA TRP A 30 -10.22 0.71 6.54
C TRP A 30 -9.70 2.05 6.02
N TRP A 31 -10.25 2.54 4.93
CA TRP A 31 -9.93 3.83 4.33
C TRP A 31 -11.13 4.77 4.47
N HIS A 32 -11.50 5.05 5.72
CA HIS A 32 -12.76 5.72 6.05
C HIS A 32 -12.64 7.23 6.29
N ASP A 33 -11.46 7.82 6.20
CA ASP A 33 -11.29 9.26 6.32
C ASP A 33 -12.02 9.93 5.15
N PRO A 34 -12.97 10.85 5.42
CA PRO A 34 -13.73 11.52 4.35
C PRO A 34 -12.86 12.36 3.42
N GLU A 35 -11.65 12.72 3.84
CA GLU A 35 -10.71 13.50 3.03
C GLU A 35 -9.75 12.63 2.21
N THR A 36 -9.85 11.30 2.27
CA THR A 36 -8.92 10.39 1.58
C THR A 36 -8.81 10.69 0.10
N LEU A 37 -9.94 10.90 -0.59
CA LEU A 37 -9.93 11.20 -2.02
C LEU A 37 -9.16 12.49 -2.34
N GLU A 38 -9.32 13.52 -1.52
CA GLU A 38 -8.61 14.78 -1.67
C GLU A 38 -7.12 14.62 -1.42
N PHE A 39 -6.73 13.83 -0.41
CA PHE A 39 -5.32 13.53 -0.15
C PHE A 39 -4.68 12.79 -1.31
N ILE A 40 -5.34 11.76 -1.84
CA ILE A 40 -4.83 11.01 -2.98
C ILE A 40 -4.65 11.92 -4.20
N SER A 41 -5.65 12.76 -4.48
CA SER A 41 -5.58 13.73 -5.59
C SER A 41 -4.46 14.76 -5.38
N GLY A 42 -4.34 15.28 -4.16
CA GLY A 42 -3.33 16.28 -3.83
C GLY A 42 -1.90 15.77 -3.88
N ASP A 43 -1.72 14.45 -3.71
CA ASP A 43 -0.41 13.82 -3.70
C ASP A 43 0.10 13.40 -5.09
N LEU A 44 -0.69 13.63 -6.16
CA LEU A 44 -0.31 13.22 -7.51
C LEU A 44 1.05 13.77 -7.98
N ASP A 45 1.41 14.97 -7.55
CA ASP A 45 2.67 15.61 -7.92
C ASP A 45 3.69 15.63 -6.78
N HIS A 46 3.44 14.88 -5.70
CA HIS A 46 4.33 14.86 -4.54
C HIS A 46 5.59 14.04 -4.86
N HIS A 47 6.76 14.66 -4.72
CA HIS A 47 8.03 14.04 -5.14
C HIS A 47 8.49 12.87 -4.23
N ASP A 48 7.98 12.79 -2.99
CA ASP A 48 8.33 11.72 -2.05
C ASP A 48 7.32 10.56 -2.03
N LEU A 49 6.28 10.64 -2.86
CA LEU A 49 5.22 9.64 -2.89
C LEU A 49 4.86 9.29 -4.33
N ALA A 50 4.90 8.01 -4.65
CA ALA A 50 4.52 7.49 -5.95
C ALA A 50 3.23 6.69 -5.83
N GLN A 51 2.28 6.94 -6.75
CA GLN A 51 0.97 6.31 -6.77
C GLN A 51 0.78 5.49 -8.03
N PHE A 52 0.18 4.32 -7.89
CA PHE A 52 0.01 3.37 -9.00
C PHE A 52 -1.39 2.78 -9.04
N ILE A 53 -1.85 2.52 -10.25
CA ILE A 53 -2.99 1.63 -10.50
C ILE A 53 -2.41 0.26 -10.80
N VAL A 54 -2.85 -0.74 -10.04
CA VAL A 54 -2.41 -2.13 -10.21
C VAL A 54 -3.43 -2.85 -11.07
N SER A 55 -2.94 -3.52 -12.10
CA SER A 55 -3.78 -4.33 -13.00
C SER A 55 -3.30 -5.78 -13.02
N LEU A 56 -4.25 -6.70 -13.20
CA LEU A 56 -3.96 -8.10 -13.47
C LEU A 56 -4.43 -8.42 -14.88
N ASP A 57 -3.50 -8.83 -15.73
CA ASP A 57 -3.75 -9.17 -17.13
C ASP A 57 -4.55 -8.07 -17.87
N GLY A 58 -4.22 -6.81 -17.58
CA GLY A 58 -4.83 -5.63 -18.18
C GLY A 58 -6.07 -5.09 -17.48
N ARG A 59 -6.59 -5.76 -16.46
CA ARG A 59 -7.75 -5.28 -15.69
C ARG A 59 -7.31 -4.52 -14.44
N PRO A 60 -7.59 -3.20 -14.33
CA PRO A 60 -7.32 -2.45 -13.10
C PRO A 60 -8.14 -2.99 -11.93
N PHE A 61 -7.50 -3.20 -10.77
CA PHE A 61 -8.24 -3.73 -9.61
C PHE A 61 -7.77 -3.20 -8.26
N ALA A 62 -6.62 -2.53 -8.18
CA ALA A 62 -6.06 -2.10 -6.91
C ALA A 62 -5.32 -0.77 -7.01
N TYR A 63 -5.18 -0.11 -5.87
CA TYR A 63 -4.40 1.10 -5.68
C TYR A 63 -3.21 0.79 -4.78
N LEU A 64 -2.06 1.37 -5.13
CA LEU A 64 -0.83 1.23 -4.34
C LEU A 64 -0.12 2.57 -4.30
N GLN A 65 0.35 2.96 -3.10
CA GLN A 65 1.24 4.11 -2.95
C GLN A 65 2.50 3.70 -2.20
N CYS A 66 3.63 4.24 -2.66
CA CYS A 66 4.94 4.00 -2.08
C CYS A 66 5.59 5.34 -1.79
N TYR A 67 6.15 5.51 -0.60
CA TYR A 67 6.68 6.79 -0.14
C TYR A 67 8.01 6.65 0.58
N GLN A 68 8.78 7.72 0.56
CA GLN A 68 9.99 7.82 1.36
C GLN A 68 9.60 8.10 2.80
N ILE A 69 10.21 7.37 3.75
CA ILE A 69 9.90 7.54 5.16
C ILE A 69 10.29 8.96 5.62
N GLY A 70 11.52 9.38 5.42
CA GLY A 70 11.95 10.73 5.74
C GLY A 70 11.57 11.18 7.15
N ASP A 71 11.57 12.50 7.36
CA ASP A 71 11.29 13.10 8.66
C ASP A 71 9.79 13.18 9.00
N TRP A 72 8.92 12.94 8.03
CA TRP A 72 7.48 13.07 8.24
C TRP A 72 6.76 11.80 8.68
N HIS A 73 7.48 10.67 8.74
CA HIS A 73 6.96 9.41 9.28
C HIS A 73 7.65 9.04 10.59
N VAL A 74 7.71 10.01 11.52
CA VAL A 74 8.39 9.82 12.80
C VAL A 74 7.78 8.75 13.69
N SER A 75 6.50 8.40 13.46
CA SER A 75 5.78 7.37 14.24
C SER A 75 6.42 5.99 14.14
N PHE A 76 7.16 5.72 13.05
CA PHE A 76 7.79 4.42 12.84
C PHE A 76 9.13 4.25 13.59
N GLY A 77 9.59 5.30 14.25
CA GLY A 77 10.90 5.29 14.88
C GLY A 77 12.05 5.32 13.87
N PRO A 78 13.30 5.20 14.35
CA PRO A 78 14.47 5.21 13.46
C PRO A 78 14.42 4.04 12.46
N GLN A 79 14.66 4.36 11.18
CA GLN A 79 14.69 3.38 10.09
C GLN A 79 15.98 3.59 9.29
N PRO A 80 16.51 2.53 8.65
CA PRO A 80 17.66 2.68 7.74
C PRO A 80 17.37 3.71 6.64
N GLU A 81 18.41 4.46 6.25
CA GLU A 81 18.29 5.39 5.13
C GLU A 81 17.85 4.64 3.87
N GLY A 82 16.91 5.24 3.14
CA GLY A 82 16.34 4.63 1.94
C GLY A 82 15.13 3.74 2.18
N THR A 83 14.71 3.56 3.44
CA THR A 83 13.48 2.81 3.76
C THR A 83 12.27 3.45 3.08
N ARG A 84 11.40 2.61 2.50
CA ARG A 84 10.16 3.04 1.86
C ARG A 84 8.97 2.48 2.60
N GLY A 85 7.89 3.23 2.63
CA GLY A 85 6.60 2.80 3.14
C GLY A 85 5.65 2.46 2.01
N LEU A 86 4.64 1.67 2.32
CA LEU A 86 3.67 1.16 1.34
C LEU A 86 2.28 1.18 1.94
N ASP A 87 1.30 1.64 1.17
CA ASP A 87 -0.13 1.48 1.47
C ASP A 87 -0.83 0.99 0.22
N GLN A 88 -1.89 0.21 0.39
CA GLN A 88 -2.63 -0.35 -0.74
C GLN A 88 -4.07 -0.70 -0.37
N PHE A 89 -4.93 -0.82 -1.37
CA PHE A 89 -6.21 -1.50 -1.24
C PHE A 89 -6.58 -2.18 -2.56
N ILE A 90 -7.33 -3.28 -2.46
CA ILE A 90 -7.97 -3.90 -3.61
C ILE A 90 -9.35 -3.26 -3.75
N GLY A 91 -9.59 -2.59 -4.88
CA GLY A 91 -10.85 -1.88 -5.13
C GLY A 91 -11.97 -2.77 -5.65
N GLU A 92 -11.65 -3.76 -6.48
CA GLU A 92 -12.64 -4.66 -7.08
C GLU A 92 -12.95 -5.81 -6.13
N ALA A 93 -14.20 -5.89 -5.67
CA ALA A 93 -14.62 -6.85 -4.64
C ALA A 93 -14.43 -8.32 -5.07
N ASP A 94 -14.61 -8.61 -6.35
CA ASP A 94 -14.44 -9.96 -6.88
C ASP A 94 -12.98 -10.43 -6.94
N MET A 95 -12.04 -9.53 -6.71
CA MET A 95 -10.60 -9.86 -6.65
C MET A 95 -10.11 -10.15 -5.23
N LEU A 96 -10.98 -10.07 -4.25
CA LEU A 96 -10.65 -10.39 -2.86
C LEU A 96 -10.56 -11.90 -2.64
N GLY A 97 -9.70 -12.33 -1.70
CA GLY A 97 -9.61 -13.73 -1.29
C GLY A 97 -8.87 -14.65 -2.25
N GLY A 98 -8.32 -14.12 -3.35
CA GLY A 98 -7.56 -14.91 -4.33
C GLY A 98 -6.05 -14.87 -4.19
N GLY A 99 -5.53 -14.26 -3.13
CA GLY A 99 -4.09 -14.11 -2.93
C GLY A 99 -3.45 -12.98 -3.72
N HIS A 100 -4.25 -12.14 -4.38
CA HIS A 100 -3.74 -11.05 -5.22
C HIS A 100 -3.03 -9.97 -4.41
N GLY A 101 -3.49 -9.67 -3.20
CA GLY A 101 -2.86 -8.67 -2.33
C GLY A 101 -1.41 -9.01 -2.05
N SER A 102 -1.14 -10.20 -1.50
CA SER A 102 0.23 -10.64 -1.25
C SER A 102 1.01 -10.79 -2.56
N GLY A 103 0.36 -11.22 -3.62
CA GLY A 103 0.98 -11.42 -4.94
C GLY A 103 1.53 -10.13 -5.53
N PHE A 104 0.71 -9.08 -5.65
CA PHE A 104 1.18 -7.85 -6.26
C PHE A 104 2.13 -7.06 -5.34
N ILE A 105 1.93 -7.12 -4.02
CA ILE A 105 2.84 -6.46 -3.07
C ILE A 105 4.23 -7.08 -3.21
N ARG A 106 4.33 -8.41 -3.23
CA ARG A 106 5.61 -9.10 -3.41
C ARG A 106 6.27 -8.74 -4.73
N ALA A 107 5.51 -8.72 -5.82
CA ALA A 107 6.04 -8.36 -7.14
C ALA A 107 6.59 -6.91 -7.16
N PHE A 108 5.88 -5.99 -6.53
CA PHE A 108 6.30 -4.59 -6.45
C PHE A 108 7.58 -4.44 -5.62
N ILE A 109 7.61 -5.05 -4.43
CA ILE A 109 8.75 -4.97 -3.52
C ILE A 109 10.00 -5.58 -4.12
N ASP A 110 9.88 -6.71 -4.80
CA ASP A 110 11.02 -7.35 -5.46
C ASP A 110 11.70 -6.40 -6.46
N ARG A 111 10.93 -5.58 -7.18
CA ARG A 111 11.48 -4.55 -8.06
C ARG A 111 12.25 -3.49 -7.30
N LEU A 112 11.73 -3.04 -6.16
CA LEU A 112 12.40 -2.02 -5.35
C LEU A 112 13.71 -2.55 -4.77
N PHE A 113 13.72 -3.78 -4.30
CA PHE A 113 14.93 -4.40 -3.76
C PHE A 113 16.02 -4.52 -4.83
N THR A 114 15.65 -4.86 -6.07
CA THR A 114 16.64 -4.90 -7.17
C THR A 114 17.21 -3.51 -7.50
N ARG A 115 16.54 -2.45 -7.09
CA ARG A 115 16.99 -1.06 -7.29
C ARG A 115 17.76 -0.51 -6.09
N GLY A 116 18.01 -1.34 -5.06
CA GLY A 116 18.81 -0.96 -3.91
C GLY A 116 18.04 -0.42 -2.71
N ILE A 117 16.70 -0.47 -2.71
CA ILE A 117 15.92 -0.14 -1.52
C ILE A 117 16.23 -1.17 -0.43
N PRO A 118 16.66 -0.74 0.79
CA PRO A 118 17.12 -1.69 1.80
C PRO A 118 16.00 -2.31 2.62
N ARG A 119 14.87 -1.60 2.78
CA ARG A 119 13.78 -2.02 3.66
C ARG A 119 12.46 -1.45 3.21
N MET A 120 11.41 -2.26 3.33
CA MET A 120 10.02 -1.84 3.18
C MET A 120 9.31 -1.93 4.53
N VAL A 121 8.48 -0.95 4.83
CA VAL A 121 7.62 -0.96 6.02
C VAL A 121 6.16 -0.77 5.62
N ILE A 122 5.26 -1.32 6.43
CA ILE A 122 3.82 -1.17 6.27
C ILE A 122 3.18 -1.19 7.66
N ASP A 123 2.07 -0.49 7.83
CA ASP A 123 1.49 -0.27 9.15
C ASP A 123 -0.04 -0.51 9.18
N PRO A 124 -0.49 -1.76 8.97
CA PRO A 124 -1.92 -2.06 9.04
C PRO A 124 -2.49 -1.80 10.44
N SER A 125 -3.81 -1.56 10.50
CA SER A 125 -4.52 -1.55 11.77
C SER A 125 -4.34 -2.92 12.47
N PRO A 126 -4.08 -2.95 13.79
CA PRO A 126 -4.03 -4.21 14.53
C PRO A 126 -5.34 -5.01 14.46
N ASP A 127 -6.45 -4.34 14.17
CA ASP A 127 -7.78 -4.93 14.07
C ASP A 127 -8.08 -5.48 12.67
N ASN A 128 -7.12 -5.44 11.76
CA ASN A 128 -7.27 -5.94 10.38
C ASN A 128 -6.43 -7.21 10.14
N PRO A 129 -6.88 -8.37 10.67
CA PRO A 129 -6.10 -9.62 10.56
C PRO A 129 -5.93 -10.08 9.11
N ARG A 130 -6.86 -9.75 8.23
CA ARG A 130 -6.77 -10.10 6.81
C ARG A 130 -5.58 -9.42 6.13
N ALA A 131 -5.41 -8.12 6.37
CA ALA A 131 -4.27 -7.36 5.83
C ALA A 131 -2.96 -7.88 6.43
N ILE A 132 -2.93 -8.10 7.74
CA ILE A 132 -1.73 -8.61 8.43
C ILE A 132 -1.28 -9.94 7.82
N ARG A 133 -2.22 -10.87 7.59
CA ARG A 133 -1.89 -12.16 6.97
C ARG A 133 -1.39 -12.00 5.53
N ALA A 134 -1.97 -11.09 4.76
CA ALA A 134 -1.51 -10.83 3.40
C ALA A 134 -0.08 -10.28 3.39
N TYR A 135 0.25 -9.40 4.32
CA TYR A 135 1.59 -8.84 4.44
C TYR A 135 2.61 -9.87 4.93
N GLU A 136 2.22 -10.74 5.86
CA GLU A 136 3.08 -11.86 6.26
C GLU A 136 3.38 -12.80 5.07
N LYS A 137 2.40 -13.08 4.23
CA LYS A 137 2.59 -13.86 3.00
C LYS A 137 3.51 -13.15 2.00
N ALA A 138 3.52 -11.83 2.02
CA ALA A 138 4.41 -11.03 1.18
C ALA A 138 5.83 -10.91 1.77
N GLY A 139 6.08 -11.52 2.94
CA GLY A 139 7.40 -11.58 3.54
C GLY A 139 7.65 -10.57 4.67
N PHE A 140 6.64 -9.80 5.07
CA PHE A 140 6.78 -8.88 6.20
C PHE A 140 6.75 -9.61 7.53
N GLU A 141 7.49 -9.11 8.49
CA GLU A 141 7.50 -9.58 9.88
C GLU A 141 6.96 -8.48 10.79
N LYS A 142 6.22 -8.87 11.84
CA LYS A 142 5.71 -7.93 12.83
C LYS A 142 6.87 -7.32 13.62
N SER A 143 6.87 -6.00 13.75
CA SER A 143 7.88 -5.27 14.53
C SER A 143 7.32 -4.78 15.86
N GLY A 144 6.07 -4.32 15.91
CA GLY A 144 5.43 -3.86 17.13
C GLY A 144 4.35 -2.83 16.86
N ILE A 145 3.60 -2.51 17.90
CA ILE A 145 2.56 -1.48 17.83
C ILE A 145 3.21 -0.10 17.95
N VAL A 146 2.84 0.79 17.04
CA VAL A 146 3.27 2.20 17.05
C VAL A 146 2.04 3.10 17.13
N ASP A 147 2.21 4.27 17.72
CA ASP A 147 1.15 5.28 17.77
C ASP A 147 1.31 6.23 16.59
N THR A 148 0.26 6.33 15.78
CA THR A 148 0.21 7.24 14.64
C THR A 148 -0.85 8.31 14.86
N PRO A 149 -0.87 9.40 14.07
CA PRO A 149 -1.96 10.38 14.14
C PRO A 149 -3.35 9.79 13.92
N ASP A 150 -3.43 8.64 13.23
CA ASP A 150 -4.70 7.94 12.96
C ASP A 150 -5.01 6.85 13.98
N GLY A 151 -4.19 6.72 15.04
CA GLY A 151 -4.35 5.72 16.09
C GLY A 151 -3.26 4.65 16.06
N PRO A 152 -3.40 3.59 16.86
CA PRO A 152 -2.39 2.54 16.91
C PRO A 152 -2.34 1.76 15.59
N ALA A 153 -1.13 1.41 15.17
CA ALA A 153 -0.87 0.61 13.99
C ALA A 153 0.15 -0.48 14.31
N LEU A 154 0.08 -1.60 13.60
CA LEU A 154 1.08 -2.66 13.69
C LEU A 154 2.15 -2.40 12.64
N LEU A 155 3.34 -2.00 13.08
CA LEU A 155 4.46 -1.84 12.16
C LEU A 155 4.97 -3.21 11.73
N MET A 156 5.06 -3.41 10.43
CA MET A 156 5.61 -4.62 9.83
C MET A 156 6.76 -4.25 8.89
N VAL A 157 7.76 -5.10 8.82
CA VAL A 157 9.04 -4.79 8.16
C VAL A 157 9.47 -5.95 7.28
N ARG A 158 9.97 -5.62 6.09
CA ARG A 158 10.64 -6.59 5.22
C ARG A 158 11.96 -6.00 4.73
N ASP A 159 13.06 -6.70 5.01
CA ASP A 159 14.40 -6.33 4.55
C ASP A 159 14.72 -6.99 3.21
N ALA A 160 15.52 -6.29 2.43
CA ALA A 160 16.00 -6.79 1.14
C ALA A 160 16.88 -8.03 1.30
#